data_b74d7cfe117739c50280c12b82344e7c
#
_entry.id   b74d7cfe117739c50280c12b82344e7c
#
_cell.length_a   1.000
_cell.length_b   1.000
_cell.length_c   1.000
_cell.angle_alpha   90.00
_cell.angle_beta   90.00
_cell.angle_gamma   90.00
#
_symmetry.space_group_name_H-M   'P 1'
#
loop_
_entity.id
_entity.type
_entity.pdbx_description
1 polymer ?
#
loop_
_entity_poly.entity_id
_entity_poly.type
_entity_poly.pdbx_seq_one_letter_code
_entity_poly.pdbx_strand_id
1 'polypeptide(L)'
;MTDLTISQMMEVQKKFSDIFFDSNTLSSQEKSELTKTFCLSLHAEVTQLINAVNYKQHTDANVPPDMSRILFESVDCVRYVLSLLNLWGL
;
A
#
# COMPACT_ATOMS: atom_id res chain seq x y z
N MET A 1 8.20 -18.64 8.96
CA MET A 1 7.28 -17.62 8.41
C MET A 1 5.97 -18.29 8.04
N THR A 2 4.86 -17.73 8.48
CA THR A 2 3.55 -18.27 8.14
C THR A 2 3.17 -17.83 6.72
N ASP A 3 2.80 -18.80 5.88
CA ASP A 3 2.35 -18.48 4.53
C ASP A 3 0.91 -17.99 4.59
N LEU A 4 0.73 -16.69 4.30
CA LEU A 4 -0.59 -16.07 4.24
C LEU A 4 -1.06 -16.05 2.79
N THR A 5 -2.31 -16.47 2.57
CA THR A 5 -2.95 -16.31 1.27
C THR A 5 -3.35 -14.85 1.09
N ILE A 6 -3.59 -14.45 -0.16
CA ILE A 6 -4.10 -13.12 -0.47
C ILE A 6 -5.43 -12.89 0.24
N SER A 7 -6.32 -13.90 0.27
CA SER A 7 -7.59 -13.80 0.97
C SER A 7 -7.42 -13.52 2.46
N GLN A 8 -6.47 -14.20 3.10
CA GLN A 8 -6.18 -13.96 4.52
C GLN A 8 -5.62 -12.57 4.76
N MET A 9 -4.74 -12.10 3.89
CA MET A 9 -4.19 -10.74 3.97
C MET A 9 -5.29 -9.69 3.79
N MET A 10 -6.22 -9.93 2.87
CA MET A 10 -7.37 -9.03 2.65
C MET A 10 -8.27 -8.98 3.87
N GLU A 11 -8.49 -10.10 4.55
CA GLU A 11 -9.29 -10.17 5.77
C GLU A 11 -8.68 -9.32 6.88
N VAL A 12 -7.37 -9.45 7.09
CA VAL A 12 -6.65 -8.65 8.09
C VAL A 12 -6.73 -7.17 7.75
N GLN A 13 -6.50 -6.81 6.50
CA GLN A 13 -6.56 -5.43 6.05
C GLN A 13 -7.98 -4.86 6.16
N LYS A 14 -9.00 -5.68 5.89
CA LYS A 14 -10.40 -5.25 6.04
C LYS A 14 -10.72 -4.89 7.47
N LYS A 15 -10.30 -5.69 8.45
CA LYS A 15 -10.49 -5.38 9.86
C LYS A 15 -9.86 -4.06 10.24
N PHE A 16 -8.69 -3.76 9.70
CA PHE A 16 -8.02 -2.49 9.92
C PHE A 16 -8.79 -1.33 9.26
N SER A 17 -9.22 -1.52 8.02
CA SER A 17 -9.94 -0.49 7.26
C SER A 17 -11.31 -0.19 7.85
N ASP A 18 -12.01 -1.18 8.39
CA ASP A 18 -13.35 -1.02 8.99
C ASP A 18 -13.34 -0.08 10.20
N ILE A 19 -12.18 0.19 10.79
CA ILE A 19 -12.04 1.20 11.83
C ILE A 19 -12.26 2.60 11.26
N PHE A 20 -11.94 2.81 9.99
CA PHE A 20 -11.96 4.13 9.34
C PHE A 20 -13.16 4.35 8.45
N PHE A 21 -13.64 3.30 7.80
CA PHE A 21 -14.82 3.40 6.92
C PHE A 21 -15.48 2.03 6.75
N ASP A 22 -16.78 2.06 6.49
CA ASP A 22 -17.55 0.86 6.15
C ASP A 22 -17.86 0.90 4.64
N SER A 23 -17.21 0.02 3.88
CA SER A 23 -17.36 -0.02 2.43
C SER A 23 -18.79 -0.33 1.97
N ASN A 24 -19.61 -0.98 2.83
CA ASN A 24 -20.99 -1.31 2.51
C ASN A 24 -21.92 -0.10 2.52
N THR A 25 -21.54 0.96 3.22
CA THR A 25 -22.35 2.19 3.34
C THR A 25 -21.90 3.29 2.39
N LEU A 26 -20.79 3.10 1.68
CA LEU A 26 -20.25 4.09 0.76
C LEU A 26 -20.95 4.03 -0.59
N SER A 27 -21.26 5.20 -1.15
CA SER A 27 -21.74 5.32 -2.53
C SER A 27 -20.63 5.02 -3.53
N SER A 28 -20.98 4.75 -4.79
CA SER A 28 -20.01 4.57 -5.86
C SER A 28 -19.12 5.79 -6.02
N GLN A 29 -19.66 7.00 -5.86
CA GLN A 29 -18.90 8.23 -5.96
C GLN A 29 -17.89 8.35 -4.83
N GLU A 30 -18.31 8.03 -3.60
CA GLU A 30 -17.41 8.03 -2.44
C GLU A 30 -16.29 7.01 -2.60
N LYS A 31 -16.60 5.82 -3.11
CA LYS A 31 -15.59 4.79 -3.41
C LYS A 31 -14.60 5.27 -4.47
N SER A 32 -15.09 5.95 -5.50
CA SER A 32 -14.23 6.52 -6.54
C SER A 32 -13.27 7.56 -5.97
N GLU A 33 -13.74 8.42 -5.09
CA GLU A 33 -12.89 9.43 -4.44
C GLU A 33 -11.84 8.78 -3.54
N LEU A 34 -12.21 7.77 -2.75
CA LEU A 34 -11.27 7.02 -1.93
C LEU A 34 -10.25 6.26 -2.79
N THR A 35 -10.67 5.73 -3.94
CA THR A 35 -9.76 5.08 -4.88
C THR A 35 -8.67 6.04 -5.33
N LYS A 36 -9.03 7.27 -5.70
CA LYS A 36 -8.06 8.29 -6.09
C LYS A 36 -7.09 8.59 -4.95
N THR A 37 -7.61 8.74 -3.74
CA THR A 37 -6.80 9.02 -2.55
C THR A 37 -5.81 7.89 -2.29
N PHE A 38 -6.27 6.64 -2.33
CA PHE A 38 -5.40 5.48 -2.13
C PHE A 38 -4.36 5.35 -3.24
N CYS A 39 -4.72 5.64 -4.49
CA CYS A 39 -3.77 5.62 -5.59
C CYS A 39 -2.69 6.68 -5.44
N LEU A 40 -3.04 7.88 -5.01
CA LEU A 40 -2.07 8.94 -4.75
C LEU A 40 -1.13 8.56 -3.60
N SER A 41 -1.68 7.97 -2.54
CA SER A 41 -0.87 7.49 -1.41
C SER A 41 0.06 6.35 -1.84
N LEU A 42 -0.44 5.41 -2.64
CA LEU A 42 0.36 4.34 -3.20
C LEU A 42 1.49 4.88 -4.07
N HIS A 43 1.20 5.86 -4.91
CA HIS A 43 2.21 6.51 -5.75
C HIS A 43 3.32 7.13 -4.90
N ALA A 44 2.96 7.79 -3.81
CA ALA A 44 3.93 8.38 -2.88
C ALA A 44 4.80 7.30 -2.23
N GLU A 45 4.21 6.17 -1.83
CA GLU A 45 4.96 5.05 -1.24
C GLU A 45 5.91 4.40 -2.25
N VAL A 46 5.49 4.27 -3.52
CA VAL A 46 6.36 3.78 -4.59
C VAL A 46 7.56 4.70 -4.77
N THR A 47 7.37 6.01 -4.71
CA THR A 47 8.45 6.99 -4.78
C THR A 47 9.44 6.80 -3.61
N GLN A 48 8.93 6.58 -2.40
CA GLN A 48 9.77 6.32 -1.23
C GLN A 48 10.56 5.02 -1.40
N LEU A 49 9.95 4.00 -1.98
CA LEU A 49 10.61 2.72 -2.26
C LEU A 49 11.77 2.91 -3.25
N ILE A 50 11.58 3.69 -4.30
CA ILE A 50 12.63 4.02 -5.25
C ILE A 50 13.79 4.70 -4.54
N ASN A 51 13.51 5.65 -3.66
CA ASN A 51 14.53 6.39 -2.93
C ASN A 51 15.33 5.49 -1.96
N ALA A 52 14.78 4.36 -1.56
CA ALA A 52 15.47 3.43 -0.66
C ALA A 52 16.62 2.69 -1.35
N VAL A 53 16.70 2.68 -2.67
CA VAL A 53 17.71 1.94 -3.43
C VAL A 53 18.74 2.85 -4.12
N ASN A 54 18.82 4.11 -3.73
CA ASN A 54 19.86 5.01 -4.23
C ASN A 54 19.93 5.05 -5.77
N TYR A 55 18.78 5.22 -6.42
CA TYR A 55 18.66 5.15 -7.88
C TYR A 55 19.21 6.37 -8.62
N LYS A 56 19.45 7.48 -7.92
CA LYS A 56 19.92 8.73 -8.54
C LYS A 56 21.38 8.62 -8.92
N GLN A 57 21.69 8.93 -10.19
CA GLN A 57 23.04 8.79 -10.74
C GLN A 57 24.09 9.62 -10.03
N HIS A 58 23.70 10.77 -9.46
CA HIS A 58 24.62 11.66 -8.74
C HIS A 58 24.85 11.25 -7.29
N THR A 59 24.18 10.19 -6.83
CA THR A 59 24.33 9.66 -5.49
C THR A 59 25.52 8.69 -5.45
N ASP A 60 26.17 8.59 -4.29
CA ASP A 60 27.27 7.64 -4.13
C ASP A 60 26.78 6.21 -4.33
N ALA A 61 27.30 5.56 -5.39
CA ALA A 61 26.92 4.19 -5.74
C ALA A 61 27.36 3.16 -4.70
N ASN A 62 28.26 3.53 -3.78
CA ASN A 62 28.72 2.63 -2.72
C ASN A 62 27.79 2.60 -1.51
N VAL A 63 26.79 3.48 -1.46
CA VAL A 63 25.82 3.46 -0.38
C VAL A 63 24.87 2.27 -0.60
N PRO A 64 24.82 1.32 0.34
CA PRO A 64 23.96 0.15 0.18
C PRO A 64 22.48 0.52 0.28
N PRO A 65 21.60 -0.26 -0.33
CA PRO A 65 20.17 -0.07 -0.15
C PRO A 65 19.75 -0.18 1.31
N ASP A 66 18.79 0.62 1.71
CA ASP A 66 18.21 0.53 3.04
C ASP A 66 17.15 -0.60 3.06
N MET A 67 17.57 -1.77 3.50
CA MET A 67 16.71 -2.97 3.48
C MET A 67 15.48 -2.84 4.37
N SER A 68 15.62 -2.19 5.53
CA SER A 68 14.49 -1.95 6.42
C SER A 68 13.45 -1.06 5.75
N ARG A 69 13.91 -0.02 5.09
CA ARG A 69 13.04 0.91 4.37
C ARG A 69 12.37 0.22 3.18
N ILE A 70 13.09 -0.59 2.44
CA ILE A 70 12.52 -1.38 1.34
C ILE A 70 11.39 -2.26 1.86
N LEU A 71 11.60 -2.93 2.98
CA LEU A 71 10.58 -3.79 3.59
C LEU A 71 9.33 -2.98 3.97
N PHE A 72 9.49 -1.89 4.72
CA PHE A 72 8.36 -1.09 5.19
C PHE A 72 7.58 -0.46 4.04
N GLU A 73 8.26 0.12 3.07
CA GLU A 73 7.58 0.75 1.94
C GLU A 73 6.88 -0.27 1.04
N SER A 74 7.46 -1.46 0.88
CA SER A 74 6.85 -2.55 0.12
C SER A 74 5.57 -3.04 0.82
N VAL A 75 5.60 -3.20 2.13
CA VAL A 75 4.42 -3.59 2.91
C VAL A 75 3.32 -2.54 2.78
N ASP A 76 3.66 -1.27 2.86
CA ASP A 76 2.68 -0.18 2.70
C ASP A 76 2.04 -0.21 1.32
N CYS A 77 2.81 -0.47 0.26
CA CYS A 77 2.27 -0.62 -1.09
C CYS A 77 1.24 -1.75 -1.17
N VAL A 78 1.56 -2.90 -0.59
CA VAL A 78 0.65 -4.05 -0.55
C VAL A 78 -0.63 -3.70 0.21
N ARG A 79 -0.52 -2.99 1.34
CA ARG A 79 -1.67 -2.60 2.14
C ARG A 79 -2.63 -1.69 1.36
N TYR A 80 -2.13 -0.74 0.59
CA TYR A 80 -2.97 0.11 -0.25
C TYR A 80 -3.70 -0.70 -1.33
N VAL A 81 -3.01 -1.65 -1.97
CA VAL A 81 -3.63 -2.52 -2.96
C VAL A 81 -4.74 -3.36 -2.34
N LEU A 82 -4.49 -3.95 -1.17
CA LEU A 82 -5.50 -4.74 -0.46
C LEU A 82 -6.69 -3.89 -0.04
N SER A 83 -6.43 -2.65 0.39
CA SER A 83 -7.50 -1.70 0.74
C SER A 83 -8.39 -1.38 -0.45
N LEU A 84 -7.80 -1.22 -1.64
CA LEU A 84 -8.57 -1.00 -2.87
C LEU A 84 -9.46 -2.20 -3.21
N LEU A 85 -8.93 -3.41 -3.09
CA LEU A 85 -9.71 -4.62 -3.34
C LEU A 85 -10.88 -4.73 -2.35
N ASN A 86 -10.64 -4.46 -1.09
CA ASN A 86 -11.67 -4.49 -0.05
C ASN A 86 -12.71 -3.40 -0.27
N LEU A 87 -12.29 -2.22 -0.69
CA LEU A 87 -13.20 -1.09 -0.94
C LEU A 87 -14.25 -1.43 -1.99
N TRP A 88 -13.86 -2.16 -3.03
CA TRP A 88 -14.73 -2.52 -4.13
C TRP A 88 -15.34 -3.92 -4.00
N GLY A 89 -15.10 -4.62 -2.88
CA GLY A 89 -15.66 -5.95 -2.63
C GLY A 89 -15.10 -7.05 -3.53
N LEU A 90 -13.87 -6.91 -3.94
CA LEU A 90 -13.23 -7.84 -4.88
C LEU A 90 -12.46 -8.95 -4.17
#